data_d8c01901499243c3dbf9872355f35abe
#
_entry.id   d8c01901499243c3dbf9872355f35abe
#
_cell.length_a   1.000
_cell.length_b   1.000
_cell.length_c   1.000
_cell.angle_alpha   90.00
_cell.angle_beta   90.00
_cell.angle_gamma   90.00
#
_symmetry.space_group_name_H-M   'P 1'
#
loop_
_entity.id
_entity.type
_entity.pdbx_description
1 polymer ?
#
loop_
_entity_poly.entity_id
_entity_poly.type
_entity_poly.pdbx_seq_one_letter_code
_entity_poly.pdbx_strand_id
1 'polypeptide(L)'
;MNIVVLAGGTSTERDVSIMTSMMVCGSLRRNGHHANMIDVFTGSGKYKHSSEFFQEDNDLKKLADSMKEQSAGIAKLVEERERIGGGFFGPGVLELCQAADIVYIGLHGANGEDGKIQAAFDLMGIKYTGTGYLSSAISMSKELTKKVLVSEGVPMPKGISLKKGHKIEYVPYPCVVKPCCGGSSVGVSIANNEEEFRAAVEEAFRYEDNILVEEYVKGREFSVAVLDGEALPVIEIEPLEGFYDYKDKYNGATKETCPANLPADVAQKMQRWAVKACQAVGIETCGRVDMLLNEDEDIFCLEINTLPGMTETSLIPQEAKVLGIDYPTLCEKLIEVSMKKYPAQDFTL
;
A
#
# COMPACT_ATOMS: atom_id res chain seq x y z
N MET A 1 -14.99 -18.62 -7.91
CA MET A 1 -15.46 -17.68 -6.84
C MET A 1 -16.07 -16.44 -7.47
N ASN A 2 -17.00 -15.80 -6.79
CA ASN A 2 -17.49 -14.46 -7.11
C ASN A 2 -16.61 -13.43 -6.39
N ILE A 3 -15.91 -12.58 -7.12
CA ILE A 3 -14.91 -11.66 -6.58
C ILE A 3 -15.24 -10.23 -6.98
N VAL A 4 -15.41 -9.36 -5.99
CA VAL A 4 -15.41 -7.91 -6.22
C VAL A 4 -13.98 -7.40 -6.15
N VAL A 5 -13.54 -6.69 -7.18
CA VAL A 5 -12.25 -5.99 -7.18
C VAL A 5 -12.53 -4.50 -6.95
N LEU A 6 -12.15 -4.01 -5.77
CA LEU A 6 -12.32 -2.59 -5.44
C LEU A 6 -11.24 -1.74 -6.09
N ALA A 7 -11.66 -0.69 -6.77
CA ALA A 7 -10.81 0.24 -7.52
C ALA A 7 -11.06 1.69 -7.11
N GLY A 8 -10.21 2.59 -7.53
CA GLY A 8 -10.43 4.03 -7.46
C GLY A 8 -10.26 4.61 -6.06
N GLY A 9 -11.35 5.06 -5.46
CA GLY A 9 -11.32 5.76 -4.17
C GLY A 9 -10.99 7.24 -4.31
N THR A 10 -10.51 7.85 -3.22
CA THR A 10 -10.30 9.32 -3.13
C THR A 10 -8.86 9.73 -2.85
N SER A 11 -7.92 8.76 -2.78
CA SER A 11 -6.51 9.04 -2.53
C SER A 11 -5.82 9.64 -3.75
N THR A 12 -4.64 10.21 -3.55
CA THR A 12 -3.77 10.69 -4.63
C THR A 12 -3.29 9.57 -5.56
N GLU A 13 -3.41 8.31 -5.14
CA GLU A 13 -3.01 7.12 -5.89
C GLU A 13 -4.20 6.44 -6.61
N ARG A 14 -5.33 7.17 -6.78
CA ARG A 14 -6.54 6.66 -7.42
C ARG A 14 -6.30 6.02 -8.80
N ASP A 15 -5.52 6.66 -9.65
CA ASP A 15 -5.28 6.15 -11.01
C ASP A 15 -4.43 4.88 -11.01
N VAL A 16 -3.51 4.75 -10.05
CA VAL A 16 -2.74 3.52 -9.83
C VAL A 16 -3.66 2.40 -9.35
N SER A 17 -4.58 2.71 -8.44
CA SER A 17 -5.59 1.77 -7.97
C SER A 17 -6.46 1.22 -9.12
N ILE A 18 -6.91 2.09 -10.03
CA ILE A 18 -7.70 1.69 -11.18
C ILE A 18 -6.90 0.74 -12.09
N MET A 19 -5.63 1.04 -12.35
CA MET A 19 -4.77 0.21 -13.18
C MET A 19 -4.46 -1.14 -12.53
N THR A 20 -4.08 -1.14 -11.26
CA THR A 20 -3.89 -2.37 -10.46
C THR A 20 -5.13 -3.25 -10.52
N SER A 21 -6.29 -2.67 -10.21
CA SER A 21 -7.56 -3.40 -10.18
C SER A 21 -7.95 -3.98 -11.53
N MET A 22 -7.71 -3.24 -12.62
CA MET A 22 -7.96 -3.73 -13.98
C MET A 22 -7.11 -4.97 -14.29
N MET A 23 -5.81 -4.92 -13.99
CA MET A 23 -4.88 -6.03 -14.27
C MET A 23 -5.20 -7.26 -13.41
N VAL A 24 -5.43 -7.06 -12.11
CA VAL A 24 -5.83 -8.12 -11.19
C VAL A 24 -7.15 -8.75 -11.60
N CYS A 25 -8.18 -7.95 -11.89
CA CYS A 25 -9.49 -8.46 -12.32
C CYS A 25 -9.38 -9.31 -13.60
N GLY A 26 -8.60 -8.83 -14.59
CA GLY A 26 -8.34 -9.60 -15.80
C GLY A 26 -7.59 -10.91 -15.54
N SER A 27 -6.67 -10.92 -14.58
CA SER A 27 -5.93 -12.11 -14.17
C SER A 27 -6.84 -13.13 -13.48
N LEU A 28 -7.68 -12.68 -12.55
CA LEU A 28 -8.64 -13.53 -11.85
C LEU A 28 -9.70 -14.15 -12.79
N ARG A 29 -10.13 -13.40 -13.82
CA ARG A 29 -11.00 -13.95 -14.86
C ARG A 29 -10.30 -15.07 -15.67
N ARG A 30 -9.01 -14.90 -16.03
CA ARG A 30 -8.22 -15.96 -16.68
C ARG A 30 -8.06 -17.21 -15.81
N ASN A 31 -8.04 -17.06 -14.50
CA ASN A 31 -8.02 -18.15 -13.52
C ASN A 31 -9.42 -18.81 -13.32
N GLY A 32 -10.46 -18.37 -14.05
CA GLY A 32 -11.79 -18.96 -14.00
C GLY A 32 -12.72 -18.41 -12.91
N HIS A 33 -12.37 -17.28 -12.31
CA HIS A 33 -13.24 -16.61 -11.34
C HIS A 33 -14.26 -15.68 -12.03
N HIS A 34 -15.42 -15.50 -11.42
CA HIS A 34 -16.38 -14.45 -11.75
C HIS A 34 -15.94 -13.15 -11.05
N ALA A 35 -14.94 -12.48 -11.62
CA ALA A 35 -14.38 -11.27 -11.06
C ALA A 35 -14.84 -10.03 -11.83
N ASN A 36 -15.22 -8.98 -11.12
CA ASN A 36 -15.51 -7.69 -11.72
C ASN A 36 -15.06 -6.53 -10.83
N MET A 37 -14.74 -5.38 -11.45
CA MET A 37 -14.24 -4.22 -10.72
C MET A 37 -15.31 -3.14 -10.55
N ILE A 38 -15.28 -2.46 -9.41
CA ILE A 38 -16.13 -1.32 -9.09
C ILE A 38 -15.34 -0.26 -8.35
N ASP A 39 -15.59 1.00 -8.67
CA ASP A 39 -15.04 2.11 -7.91
C ASP A 39 -15.71 2.19 -6.54
N VAL A 40 -14.89 2.15 -5.48
CA VAL A 40 -15.38 2.13 -4.09
C VAL A 40 -16.12 3.40 -3.72
N PHE A 41 -15.73 4.55 -4.30
CA PHE A 41 -16.29 5.84 -3.97
C PHE A 41 -17.44 6.23 -4.88
N THR A 42 -17.30 6.12 -6.21
CA THR A 42 -18.41 6.48 -7.12
C THR A 42 -19.50 5.41 -7.15
N GLY A 43 -19.13 4.15 -6.96
CA GLY A 43 -20.07 3.02 -6.96
C GLY A 43 -20.75 2.80 -8.29
N SER A 44 -21.84 2.06 -8.26
CA SER A 44 -22.73 1.86 -9.42
C SER A 44 -24.15 1.49 -8.95
N GLY A 45 -25.13 2.31 -9.34
CA GLY A 45 -26.54 2.00 -9.16
C GLY A 45 -27.16 1.12 -10.28
N LYS A 46 -26.31 0.59 -11.17
CA LYS A 46 -26.72 -0.14 -12.38
C LYS A 46 -27.33 -1.50 -12.08
N TYR A 47 -26.80 -2.19 -11.08
CA TYR A 47 -27.16 -3.59 -10.83
C TYR A 47 -28.34 -3.71 -9.89
N LYS A 48 -29.39 -4.41 -10.33
CA LYS A 48 -30.55 -4.76 -9.48
C LYS A 48 -30.29 -5.98 -8.62
N HIS A 49 -29.48 -6.92 -9.13
CA HIS A 49 -29.07 -8.13 -8.44
C HIS A 49 -27.54 -8.30 -8.54
N SER A 50 -26.91 -8.78 -7.49
CA SER A 50 -25.44 -9.00 -7.47
C SER A 50 -24.98 -10.00 -8.53
N SER A 51 -25.83 -10.97 -8.91
CA SER A 51 -25.56 -11.92 -9.99
C SER A 51 -25.29 -11.25 -11.35
N GLU A 52 -25.97 -10.13 -11.63
CA GLU A 52 -25.73 -9.37 -12.86
C GLU A 52 -24.30 -8.82 -12.91
N PHE A 53 -23.79 -8.35 -11.77
CA PHE A 53 -22.43 -7.86 -11.65
C PHE A 53 -21.39 -8.95 -11.90
N PHE A 54 -21.54 -10.12 -11.28
CA PHE A 54 -20.57 -11.21 -11.40
C PHE A 54 -20.60 -11.90 -12.77
N GLN A 55 -21.73 -11.87 -13.47
CA GLN A 55 -21.88 -12.45 -14.80
C GLN A 55 -21.56 -11.49 -15.94
N GLU A 56 -21.36 -10.20 -15.64
CA GLU A 56 -21.07 -9.21 -16.67
C GLU A 56 -19.67 -9.41 -17.24
N ASP A 57 -19.60 -9.71 -18.54
CA ASP A 57 -18.35 -9.76 -19.31
C ASP A 57 -18.08 -8.39 -19.94
N ASN A 58 -17.76 -7.41 -19.11
CA ASN A 58 -17.43 -6.08 -19.55
C ASN A 58 -15.96 -5.95 -20.01
N ASP A 59 -15.70 -4.99 -20.88
CA ASP A 59 -14.36 -4.58 -21.29
C ASP A 59 -13.71 -3.81 -20.13
N LEU A 60 -12.80 -4.47 -19.42
CA LEU A 60 -12.11 -3.91 -18.25
C LEU A 60 -11.31 -2.66 -18.58
N LYS A 61 -10.75 -2.55 -19.80
CA LYS A 61 -10.02 -1.36 -20.23
C LYS A 61 -10.94 -0.17 -20.37
N LYS A 62 -12.06 -0.33 -21.06
CA LYS A 62 -13.06 0.74 -21.19
C LYS A 62 -13.62 1.16 -19.83
N LEU A 63 -13.83 0.20 -18.93
CA LEU A 63 -14.28 0.49 -17.57
C LEU A 63 -13.24 1.30 -16.80
N ALA A 64 -11.96 0.91 -16.87
CA ALA A 64 -10.86 1.63 -16.25
C ALA A 64 -10.70 3.05 -16.83
N ASP A 65 -10.76 3.19 -18.15
CA ASP A 65 -10.69 4.50 -18.82
C ASP A 65 -11.83 5.41 -18.35
N SER A 66 -13.07 4.90 -18.27
CA SER A 66 -14.22 5.65 -17.75
C SER A 66 -14.05 6.07 -16.28
N MET A 67 -13.48 5.21 -15.43
CA MET A 67 -13.16 5.54 -14.03
C MET A 67 -12.10 6.64 -13.95
N LYS A 68 -11.07 6.62 -14.82
CA LYS A 68 -10.02 7.65 -14.88
C LYS A 68 -10.57 9.00 -15.36
N GLU A 69 -11.46 9.01 -16.32
CA GLU A 69 -12.13 10.24 -16.75
C GLU A 69 -12.87 10.94 -15.59
N GLN A 70 -13.39 10.18 -14.64
CA GLN A 70 -14.04 10.71 -13.45
C GLN A 70 -13.05 11.28 -12.43
N SER A 71 -11.75 10.93 -12.49
CA SER A 71 -10.74 11.35 -11.50
C SER A 71 -10.66 12.87 -11.36
N ALA A 72 -10.79 13.62 -12.44
CA ALA A 72 -10.77 15.09 -12.41
C ALA A 72 -11.93 15.70 -11.57
N GLY A 73 -13.03 15.00 -11.40
CA GLY A 73 -14.21 15.44 -10.64
C GLY A 73 -14.27 14.94 -9.19
N ILE A 74 -13.34 14.07 -8.77
CA ILE A 74 -13.42 13.39 -7.48
C ILE A 74 -13.39 14.36 -6.30
N ALA A 75 -12.53 15.36 -6.30
CA ALA A 75 -12.45 16.33 -5.21
C ALA A 75 -13.79 17.04 -4.98
N LYS A 76 -14.44 17.48 -6.06
CA LYS A 76 -15.77 18.09 -5.98
C LYS A 76 -16.83 17.13 -5.47
N LEU A 77 -16.78 15.87 -5.90
CA LEU A 77 -17.71 14.83 -5.44
C LEU A 77 -17.51 14.52 -3.94
N VAL A 78 -16.27 14.56 -3.44
CA VAL A 78 -15.96 14.43 -1.99
C VAL A 78 -16.63 15.56 -1.22
N GLU A 79 -16.41 16.83 -1.62
CA GLU A 79 -17.01 17.99 -0.97
C GLU A 79 -18.55 17.94 -0.97
N GLU A 80 -19.16 17.57 -2.10
CA GLU A 80 -20.61 17.42 -2.22
C GLU A 80 -21.15 16.34 -1.29
N ARG A 81 -20.46 15.20 -1.19
CA ARG A 81 -20.86 14.06 -0.34
C ARG A 81 -20.71 14.40 1.14
N GLU A 82 -19.63 15.05 1.55
CA GLU A 82 -19.43 15.51 2.92
C GLU A 82 -20.52 16.51 3.34
N ARG A 83 -20.88 17.44 2.46
CA ARG A 83 -21.93 18.43 2.71
C ARG A 83 -23.31 17.84 3.01
N ILE A 84 -23.61 16.66 2.44
CA ILE A 84 -24.88 15.97 2.68
C ILE A 84 -24.78 14.86 3.75
N GLY A 85 -23.64 14.73 4.41
CA GLY A 85 -23.39 13.68 5.41
C GLY A 85 -23.30 12.28 4.81
N GLY A 86 -22.94 12.15 3.55
CA GLY A 86 -22.81 10.87 2.83
C GLY A 86 -21.55 10.11 3.26
N GLY A 87 -21.64 8.79 3.26
CA GLY A 87 -20.53 7.91 3.60
C GLY A 87 -19.51 7.74 2.47
N PHE A 88 -18.43 7.02 2.77
CA PHE A 88 -17.34 6.75 1.81
C PHE A 88 -17.78 5.83 0.66
N PHE A 89 -18.56 4.80 0.94
CA PHE A 89 -18.96 3.82 -0.06
C PHE A 89 -20.01 4.39 -1.03
N GLY A 90 -19.75 4.22 -2.32
CA GLY A 90 -20.69 4.57 -3.38
C GLY A 90 -21.89 3.65 -3.46
N PRO A 91 -22.94 4.04 -4.23
CA PRO A 91 -24.14 3.21 -4.39
C PRO A 91 -23.80 1.79 -4.87
N GLY A 92 -24.41 0.76 -4.26
CA GLY A 92 -24.28 -0.63 -4.62
C GLY A 92 -22.98 -1.32 -4.20
N VAL A 93 -21.97 -0.59 -3.69
CA VAL A 93 -20.66 -1.15 -3.35
C VAL A 93 -20.77 -2.17 -2.21
N LEU A 94 -21.40 -1.80 -1.10
CA LEU A 94 -21.48 -2.69 0.07
C LEU A 94 -22.31 -3.93 -0.20
N GLU A 95 -23.40 -3.79 -0.94
CA GLU A 95 -24.29 -4.90 -1.34
C GLU A 95 -23.54 -5.90 -2.23
N LEU A 96 -22.70 -5.41 -3.16
CA LEU A 96 -21.89 -6.28 -4.00
C LEU A 96 -20.76 -6.95 -3.18
N CYS A 97 -20.10 -6.22 -2.29
CA CYS A 97 -19.07 -6.77 -1.41
C CYS A 97 -19.63 -7.85 -0.47
N GLN A 98 -20.85 -7.68 0.07
CA GLN A 98 -21.52 -8.68 0.90
C GLN A 98 -21.91 -9.94 0.13
N ALA A 99 -22.18 -9.82 -1.18
CA ALA A 99 -22.54 -10.94 -2.04
C ALA A 99 -21.32 -11.68 -2.62
N ALA A 100 -20.12 -11.16 -2.45
CA ALA A 100 -18.88 -11.77 -2.93
C ALA A 100 -18.38 -12.89 -2.00
N ASP A 101 -17.69 -13.87 -2.55
CA ASP A 101 -16.96 -14.87 -1.77
C ASP A 101 -15.75 -14.22 -1.07
N ILE A 102 -15.12 -13.24 -1.74
CA ILE A 102 -14.05 -12.38 -1.22
C ILE A 102 -13.99 -11.08 -2.01
N VAL A 103 -13.58 -10.00 -1.36
CA VAL A 103 -13.29 -8.70 -1.97
C VAL A 103 -11.78 -8.55 -2.16
N TYR A 104 -11.33 -8.37 -3.40
CA TYR A 104 -9.95 -7.98 -3.65
C TYR A 104 -9.83 -6.47 -3.48
N ILE A 105 -9.04 -6.01 -2.50
CA ILE A 105 -8.80 -4.59 -2.27
C ILE A 105 -7.66 -4.14 -3.18
N GLY A 106 -8.01 -3.51 -4.31
CA GLY A 106 -7.05 -2.91 -5.25
C GLY A 106 -6.82 -1.41 -5.00
N LEU A 107 -7.11 -0.94 -3.78
CA LEU A 107 -6.94 0.46 -3.38
C LEU A 107 -5.51 0.72 -2.93
N HIS A 108 -5.07 1.98 -3.04
CA HIS A 108 -3.78 2.44 -2.53
C HIS A 108 -3.95 3.73 -1.74
N GLY A 109 -3.07 3.93 -0.74
CA GLY A 109 -3.07 5.13 0.09
C GLY A 109 -4.27 5.22 1.05
N ALA A 110 -4.69 6.46 1.34
CA ALA A 110 -5.76 6.73 2.29
C ALA A 110 -7.07 6.01 1.95
N ASN A 111 -7.75 5.52 2.97
CA ASN A 111 -8.97 4.70 2.93
C ASN A 111 -8.80 3.31 2.29
N GLY A 112 -7.63 2.97 1.76
CA GLY A 112 -7.29 1.64 1.29
C GLY A 112 -6.32 0.92 2.24
N GLU A 113 -5.20 1.60 2.60
CA GLU A 113 -4.10 1.05 3.38
C GLU A 113 -4.11 1.48 4.86
N ASP A 114 -5.03 2.34 5.28
CA ASP A 114 -5.07 2.93 6.63
C ASP A 114 -5.96 2.18 7.64
N GLY A 115 -6.46 1.00 7.27
CA GLY A 115 -7.26 0.15 8.14
C GLY A 115 -8.76 0.47 8.18
N LYS A 116 -9.20 1.59 7.63
CA LYS A 116 -10.62 2.01 7.72
C LYS A 116 -11.56 1.09 6.97
N ILE A 117 -11.22 0.74 5.72
CA ILE A 117 -12.06 -0.16 4.92
C ILE A 117 -12.04 -1.58 5.49
N GLN A 118 -10.88 -2.02 6.00
CA GLN A 118 -10.71 -3.31 6.65
C GLN A 118 -11.60 -3.41 7.90
N ALA A 119 -11.58 -2.39 8.76
CA ALA A 119 -12.43 -2.34 9.95
C ALA A 119 -13.93 -2.33 9.61
N ALA A 120 -14.33 -1.61 8.56
CA ALA A 120 -15.71 -1.61 8.09
C ALA A 120 -16.11 -3.01 7.60
N PHE A 121 -15.26 -3.69 6.86
CA PHE A 121 -15.52 -5.04 6.35
C PHE A 121 -15.56 -6.09 7.47
N ASP A 122 -14.67 -5.99 8.46
CA ASP A 122 -14.69 -6.88 9.64
C ASP A 122 -16.04 -6.78 10.37
N LEU A 123 -16.54 -5.56 10.61
CA LEU A 123 -17.84 -5.34 11.26
C LEU A 123 -19.03 -5.87 10.43
N MET A 124 -18.89 -5.89 9.12
CA MET A 124 -19.93 -6.36 8.19
C MET A 124 -19.81 -7.86 7.83
N GLY A 125 -18.77 -8.55 8.31
CA GLY A 125 -18.49 -9.95 7.97
C GLY A 125 -18.10 -10.15 6.50
N ILE A 126 -17.57 -9.11 5.84
CA ILE A 126 -17.11 -9.16 4.46
C ILE A 126 -15.66 -9.65 4.44
N LYS A 127 -15.39 -10.72 3.67
CA LYS A 127 -14.02 -11.22 3.48
C LYS A 127 -13.27 -10.36 2.47
N TYR A 128 -11.98 -10.08 2.74
CA TYR A 128 -11.15 -9.25 1.88
C TYR A 128 -9.69 -9.72 1.83
N THR A 129 -8.99 -9.35 0.76
CA THR A 129 -7.56 -9.61 0.59
C THR A 129 -6.71 -8.59 1.37
N GLY A 130 -5.48 -9.00 1.68
CA GLY A 130 -4.55 -8.17 2.45
C GLY A 130 -4.68 -8.38 3.96
N THR A 131 -3.89 -7.63 4.72
CA THR A 131 -3.84 -7.73 6.19
C THR A 131 -5.03 -7.04 6.87
N GLY A 132 -5.19 -7.27 8.18
CA GLY A 132 -6.29 -6.71 8.97
C GLY A 132 -6.16 -5.20 9.26
N TYR A 133 -7.21 -4.63 9.86
CA TYR A 133 -7.32 -3.19 10.10
C TYR A 133 -6.20 -2.64 10.98
N LEU A 134 -5.80 -3.38 12.04
CA LEU A 134 -4.80 -2.90 12.99
C LEU A 134 -3.42 -2.80 12.35
N SER A 135 -2.99 -3.86 11.66
CA SER A 135 -1.72 -3.88 10.94
C SER A 135 -1.66 -2.79 9.87
N SER A 136 -2.75 -2.59 9.13
CA SER A 136 -2.88 -1.52 8.13
C SER A 136 -2.75 -0.13 8.77
N ALA A 137 -3.47 0.13 9.88
CA ALA A 137 -3.42 1.41 10.57
C ALA A 137 -2.04 1.72 11.18
N ILE A 138 -1.38 0.72 11.77
CA ILE A 138 -0.02 0.88 12.30
C ILE A 138 0.95 1.18 11.15
N SER A 139 0.93 0.38 10.08
CA SER A 139 1.86 0.52 8.95
C SER A 139 1.69 1.84 8.20
N MET A 140 0.47 2.36 8.08
CA MET A 140 0.21 3.67 7.48
C MET A 140 0.86 4.81 8.29
N SER A 141 0.93 4.70 9.61
CA SER A 141 1.54 5.71 10.47
C SER A 141 3.03 5.44 10.68
N LYS A 142 3.91 6.19 9.97
CA LYS A 142 5.37 6.06 10.10
C LYS A 142 5.85 6.22 11.55
N GLU A 143 5.18 7.08 12.32
CA GLU A 143 5.47 7.24 13.75
C GLU A 143 5.16 5.97 14.55
N LEU A 144 4.00 5.37 14.36
CA LEU A 144 3.59 4.15 15.06
C LEU A 144 4.41 2.95 14.60
N THR A 145 4.61 2.80 13.29
CA THR A 145 5.49 1.78 12.72
C THR A 145 6.87 1.85 13.36
N LYS A 146 7.47 3.05 13.42
CA LYS A 146 8.78 3.25 14.03
C LYS A 146 8.81 2.81 15.51
N LYS A 147 7.82 3.22 16.29
CA LYS A 147 7.73 2.84 17.72
C LYS A 147 7.67 1.33 17.88
N VAL A 148 6.84 0.65 17.08
CA VAL A 148 6.70 -0.81 17.12
C VAL A 148 8.00 -1.49 16.67
N LEU A 149 8.53 -1.14 15.50
CA LEU A 149 9.71 -1.78 14.94
C LEU A 149 10.95 -1.60 15.81
N VAL A 150 11.17 -0.40 16.35
CA VAL A 150 12.29 -0.14 17.27
C VAL A 150 12.15 -0.93 18.56
N SER A 151 10.94 -1.07 19.12
CA SER A 151 10.71 -1.89 20.33
C SER A 151 10.99 -3.38 20.10
N GLU A 152 10.81 -3.85 18.88
CA GLU A 152 11.13 -5.22 18.45
C GLU A 152 12.60 -5.39 17.98
N GLY A 153 13.40 -4.30 18.04
CA GLY A 153 14.80 -4.31 17.65
C GLY A 153 15.04 -4.38 16.12
N VAL A 154 14.05 -3.98 15.31
CA VAL A 154 14.24 -3.78 13.87
C VAL A 154 14.97 -2.46 13.66
N PRO A 155 16.09 -2.43 12.93
CA PRO A 155 16.84 -1.20 12.70
C PRO A 155 16.03 -0.19 11.86
N MET A 156 15.98 1.05 12.35
CA MET A 156 15.37 2.18 11.63
C MET A 156 16.27 3.42 11.79
N PRO A 157 16.23 4.39 10.86
CA PRO A 157 16.90 5.68 11.06
C PRO A 157 16.45 6.31 12.37
N LYS A 158 17.36 6.93 13.13
CA LYS A 158 16.99 7.63 14.36
C LYS A 158 16.14 8.85 14.02
N GLY A 159 15.14 9.14 14.87
CA GLY A 159 14.25 10.27 14.59
C GLY A 159 13.29 10.58 15.71
N ILE A 160 12.59 11.69 15.54
CA ILE A 160 11.59 12.20 16.46
C ILE A 160 10.31 12.58 15.72
N SER A 161 9.18 12.47 16.38
CA SER A 161 7.92 12.99 15.88
C SER A 161 7.72 14.42 16.38
N LEU A 162 7.32 15.31 15.48
CA LEU A 162 6.97 16.70 15.78
C LEU A 162 5.48 16.91 15.54
N LYS A 163 4.85 17.62 16.46
CA LYS A 163 3.45 18.01 16.33
C LYS A 163 3.35 19.51 16.07
N LYS A 164 2.48 19.92 15.16
CA LYS A 164 2.23 21.32 14.82
C LYS A 164 1.91 22.15 16.07
N GLY A 165 2.60 23.30 16.19
CA GLY A 165 2.48 24.16 17.34
C GLY A 165 3.34 23.79 18.56
N HIS A 166 4.05 22.66 18.54
CA HIS A 166 5.01 22.31 19.60
C HIS A 166 6.39 22.88 19.31
N LYS A 167 7.22 23.02 20.35
CA LYS A 167 8.59 23.48 20.22
C LYS A 167 9.38 22.44 19.41
N ILE A 168 10.10 22.92 18.40
CA ILE A 168 11.00 22.09 17.61
C ILE A 168 12.28 21.86 18.42
N GLU A 169 12.60 20.62 18.69
CA GLU A 169 13.86 20.23 19.32
C GLU A 169 14.99 20.20 18.27
N TYR A 170 16.22 20.27 18.75
CA TYR A 170 17.40 20.20 17.88
C TYR A 170 17.45 18.83 17.17
N VAL A 171 17.65 18.88 15.87
CA VAL A 171 17.84 17.69 15.01
C VAL A 171 19.20 17.83 14.32
N PRO A 172 20.05 16.80 14.33
CA PRO A 172 21.31 16.85 13.59
C PRO A 172 21.06 16.90 12.09
N TYR A 173 21.90 17.62 11.34
CA TYR A 173 21.85 17.68 9.89
C TYR A 173 22.94 16.79 9.26
N PRO A 174 22.69 16.21 8.06
CA PRO A 174 21.43 16.27 7.30
C PRO A 174 20.33 15.42 7.93
N CYS A 175 19.07 15.84 7.75
CA CYS A 175 17.90 15.11 8.22
C CYS A 175 16.83 15.03 7.14
N VAL A 176 15.90 14.07 7.29
CA VAL A 176 14.71 13.88 6.45
C VAL A 176 13.49 14.33 7.23
N VAL A 177 12.69 15.22 6.65
CA VAL A 177 11.39 15.65 7.19
C VAL A 177 10.29 15.08 6.31
N LYS A 178 9.30 14.41 6.93
CA LYS A 178 8.22 13.76 6.18
C LYS A 178 6.91 13.72 6.97
N PRO A 179 5.72 13.78 6.31
CA PRO A 179 4.44 13.50 6.94
C PRO A 179 4.43 12.09 7.57
N CYS A 180 3.72 11.91 8.67
CA CYS A 180 3.61 10.60 9.35
C CYS A 180 2.76 9.60 8.56
N CYS A 181 1.66 10.04 7.95
CA CYS A 181 0.79 9.22 7.12
C CYS A 181 0.89 9.68 5.66
N GLY A 182 0.68 8.79 4.75
CA GLY A 182 0.80 9.07 3.32
C GLY A 182 1.92 8.31 2.66
N GLY A 183 1.88 8.29 1.34
CA GLY A 183 2.79 7.52 0.50
C GLY A 183 3.46 8.37 -0.58
N SER A 184 4.18 7.69 -1.47
CA SER A 184 4.70 8.28 -2.72
C SER A 184 5.59 9.51 -2.53
N SER A 185 6.32 9.58 -1.42
CA SER A 185 7.28 10.67 -1.11
C SER A 185 6.67 12.09 -1.10
N VAL A 186 5.34 12.24 -1.04
CA VAL A 186 4.68 13.54 -0.97
C VAL A 186 5.02 14.22 0.35
N GLY A 187 5.53 15.46 0.29
CA GLY A 187 5.91 16.23 1.48
C GLY A 187 7.21 15.78 2.15
N VAL A 188 8.00 14.89 1.51
CA VAL A 188 9.31 14.48 2.00
C VAL A 188 10.37 15.47 1.53
N SER A 189 11.24 15.91 2.46
CA SER A 189 12.32 16.84 2.17
C SER A 189 13.58 16.44 2.93
N ILE A 190 14.75 16.62 2.30
CA ILE A 190 16.04 16.52 2.96
C ILE A 190 16.50 17.93 3.33
N ALA A 191 16.92 18.11 4.58
CA ALA A 191 17.41 19.38 5.08
C ALA A 191 18.86 19.25 5.55
N ASN A 192 19.75 20.10 5.01
CA ASN A 192 21.18 20.11 5.30
C ASN A 192 21.57 21.17 6.34
N ASN A 193 20.65 22.07 6.66
CA ASN A 193 20.84 23.16 7.59
C ASN A 193 19.50 23.63 8.20
N GLU A 194 19.57 24.58 9.14
CA GLU A 194 18.39 25.06 9.87
C GLU A 194 17.38 25.78 8.95
N GLU A 195 17.82 26.51 7.94
CA GLU A 195 16.93 27.22 7.01
C GLU A 195 16.12 26.23 6.17
N GLU A 196 16.79 25.24 5.57
CA GLU A 196 16.14 24.16 4.83
C GLU A 196 15.21 23.34 5.73
N PHE A 197 15.62 23.06 6.97
CA PHE A 197 14.80 22.35 7.93
C PHE A 197 13.50 23.09 8.27
N ARG A 198 13.56 24.41 8.50
CA ARG A 198 12.35 25.20 8.76
C ARG A 198 11.39 25.19 7.58
N ALA A 199 11.92 25.32 6.36
CA ALA A 199 11.11 25.24 5.15
C ALA A 199 10.48 23.85 4.97
N ALA A 200 11.24 22.78 5.20
CA ALA A 200 10.78 21.40 5.12
C ALA A 200 9.66 21.09 6.15
N VAL A 201 9.83 21.59 7.38
CA VAL A 201 8.81 21.45 8.44
C VAL A 201 7.52 22.21 8.08
N GLU A 202 7.64 23.43 7.56
CA GLU A 202 6.47 24.19 7.12
C GLU A 202 5.74 23.49 5.97
N GLU A 203 6.48 22.94 5.00
CA GLU A 203 5.90 22.18 3.90
C GLU A 203 5.20 20.92 4.38
N ALA A 204 5.85 20.09 5.22
CA ALA A 204 5.27 18.86 5.73
C ALA A 204 4.00 19.09 6.56
N PHE A 205 3.94 20.20 7.33
CA PHE A 205 2.74 20.61 8.09
C PHE A 205 1.57 21.13 7.24
N ARG A 206 1.74 21.25 5.91
CA ARG A 206 0.61 21.48 5.00
C ARG A 206 -0.20 20.22 4.75
N TYR A 207 0.44 19.06 4.91
CA TYR A 207 -0.18 17.76 4.69
C TYR A 207 -0.75 17.17 5.98
N GLU A 208 -0.04 17.30 7.11
CA GLU A 208 -0.44 16.71 8.38
C GLU A 208 0.02 17.52 9.59
N ASP A 209 -0.70 17.36 10.70
CA ASP A 209 -0.33 17.99 11.99
C ASP A 209 0.75 17.21 12.75
N ASN A 210 1.07 15.98 12.35
CA ASN A 210 2.17 15.17 12.87
C ASN A 210 3.16 14.85 11.75
N ILE A 211 4.43 15.16 11.98
CA ILE A 211 5.51 14.89 11.02
C ILE A 211 6.62 14.10 11.72
N LEU A 212 7.37 13.35 10.93
CA LEU A 212 8.54 12.59 11.37
C LEU A 212 9.80 13.28 10.85
N VAL A 213 10.78 13.45 11.73
CA VAL A 213 12.12 13.96 11.38
C VAL A 213 13.12 12.89 11.73
N GLU A 214 13.90 12.45 10.75
CA GLU A 214 14.86 11.35 10.86
C GLU A 214 16.26 11.79 10.42
N GLU A 215 17.31 11.15 10.96
CA GLU A 215 18.64 11.26 10.40
C GLU A 215 18.62 10.85 8.92
N TYR A 216 19.36 11.57 8.10
CA TYR A 216 19.54 11.19 6.70
C TYR A 216 20.52 10.03 6.61
N VAL A 217 20.05 8.88 6.18
CA VAL A 217 20.89 7.72 5.88
C VAL A 217 21.22 7.73 4.40
N LYS A 218 22.49 7.95 4.06
CA LYS A 218 22.97 7.80 2.68
C LYS A 218 23.17 6.33 2.37
N GLY A 219 22.51 5.82 1.35
CA GLY A 219 22.61 4.40 1.00
C GLY A 219 21.87 4.05 -0.28
N ARG A 220 21.89 2.75 -0.60
CA ARG A 220 21.14 2.13 -1.69
C ARG A 220 19.75 1.75 -1.18
N GLU A 221 18.74 1.88 -2.02
CA GLU A 221 17.36 1.58 -1.67
C GLU A 221 16.95 0.19 -2.18
N PHE A 222 16.27 -0.56 -1.30
CA PHE A 222 15.82 -1.92 -1.55
C PHE A 222 14.39 -2.10 -1.07
N SER A 223 13.73 -3.08 -1.65
CA SER A 223 12.43 -3.53 -1.18
C SER A 223 12.42 -5.05 -1.06
N VAL A 224 11.64 -5.54 -0.09
CA VAL A 224 11.44 -6.97 0.15
C VAL A 224 9.96 -7.20 0.45
N ALA A 225 9.28 -7.93 -0.41
CA ALA A 225 7.95 -8.39 -0.12
C ALA A 225 7.98 -9.62 0.80
N VAL A 226 7.00 -9.69 1.68
CA VAL A 226 6.72 -10.86 2.53
C VAL A 226 5.34 -11.35 2.16
N LEU A 227 5.23 -12.59 1.73
CA LEU A 227 3.99 -13.25 1.34
C LEU A 227 3.82 -14.52 2.16
N ASP A 228 2.71 -14.65 2.89
CA ASP A 228 2.43 -15.80 3.77
C ASP A 228 3.54 -16.06 4.80
N GLY A 229 4.17 -14.99 5.31
CA GLY A 229 5.27 -15.06 6.28
C GLY A 229 6.66 -15.34 5.68
N GLU A 230 6.76 -15.55 4.37
CA GLU A 230 8.01 -15.85 3.67
C GLU A 230 8.47 -14.64 2.86
N ALA A 231 9.76 -14.28 2.98
CA ALA A 231 10.34 -13.18 2.22
C ALA A 231 10.60 -13.59 0.78
N LEU A 232 10.22 -12.73 -0.16
CA LEU A 232 10.58 -12.86 -1.58
C LEU A 232 12.05 -12.39 -1.82
N PRO A 233 12.60 -12.59 -3.02
CA PRO A 233 13.92 -12.08 -3.36
C PRO A 233 14.00 -10.56 -3.24
N VAL A 234 15.11 -10.05 -2.73
CA VAL A 234 15.36 -8.62 -2.60
C VAL A 234 15.40 -7.95 -3.96
N ILE A 235 14.71 -6.84 -4.13
CA ILE A 235 14.77 -5.97 -5.30
C ILE A 235 15.46 -4.66 -4.97
N GLU A 236 16.39 -4.22 -5.81
CA GLU A 236 17.06 -2.93 -5.70
C GLU A 236 16.34 -1.88 -6.53
N ILE A 237 16.23 -0.67 -5.99
CA ILE A 237 15.58 0.48 -6.61
C ILE A 237 16.64 1.56 -6.79
N GLU A 238 17.03 1.83 -8.04
CA GLU A 238 18.01 2.85 -8.41
C GLU A 238 17.29 4.03 -9.09
N PRO A 239 17.04 5.16 -8.38
CA PRO A 239 16.52 6.36 -9.02
C PRO A 239 17.49 6.83 -10.12
N LEU A 240 16.98 7.22 -11.29
CA LEU A 240 17.80 7.71 -12.41
C LEU A 240 18.32 9.14 -12.16
N GLU A 241 17.55 9.95 -11.41
CA GLU A 241 17.93 11.31 -10.99
C GLU A 241 17.43 11.58 -9.58
N GLY A 242 18.35 11.99 -8.68
CA GLY A 242 18.00 12.54 -7.36
C GLY A 242 17.43 11.54 -6.35
N PHE A 243 16.31 11.90 -5.73
CA PHE A 243 15.62 11.14 -4.69
C PHE A 243 14.40 10.43 -5.28
N TYR A 244 14.13 9.19 -4.88
CA TYR A 244 13.01 8.38 -5.35
C TYR A 244 11.67 9.04 -5.02
N ASP A 245 11.10 9.79 -5.94
CA ASP A 245 9.85 10.53 -5.77
C ASP A 245 8.64 9.85 -6.44
N TYR A 246 7.46 10.49 -6.32
CA TYR A 246 6.20 10.00 -6.93
C TYR A 246 6.30 9.83 -8.45
N LYS A 247 7.00 10.74 -9.14
CA LYS A 247 7.13 10.69 -10.60
C LYS A 247 8.00 9.52 -11.02
N ASP A 248 9.03 9.22 -10.26
CA ASP A 248 9.95 8.12 -10.51
C ASP A 248 9.28 6.76 -10.37
N LYS A 249 8.36 6.62 -9.39
CA LYS A 249 7.62 5.38 -9.14
C LYS A 249 6.73 4.93 -10.32
N TYR A 250 6.21 5.87 -11.12
CA TYR A 250 5.18 5.55 -12.13
C TYR A 250 5.54 5.93 -13.56
N ASN A 251 6.64 6.67 -13.79
CA ASN A 251 7.06 7.14 -15.12
C ASN A 251 8.25 6.37 -15.70
N GLY A 252 8.68 5.27 -15.06
CA GLY A 252 9.85 4.50 -15.52
C GLY A 252 11.19 5.23 -15.34
N ALA A 253 11.25 6.19 -14.42
CA ALA A 253 12.47 6.95 -14.09
C ALA A 253 13.33 6.24 -13.03
N THR A 254 13.08 4.96 -12.77
CA THR A 254 13.85 4.10 -11.89
C THR A 254 14.33 2.87 -12.63
N LYS A 255 15.52 2.42 -12.29
CA LYS A 255 16.00 1.10 -12.67
C LYS A 255 15.79 0.15 -11.50
N GLU A 256 15.06 -0.92 -11.73
CA GLU A 256 14.76 -1.96 -10.77
C GLU A 256 15.53 -3.22 -11.12
N THR A 257 16.23 -3.81 -10.16
CA THR A 257 17.03 -5.02 -10.36
C THR A 257 16.61 -6.10 -9.38
N CYS A 258 16.02 -7.19 -9.88
CA CYS A 258 15.59 -8.34 -9.07
C CYS A 258 16.10 -9.66 -9.68
N PRO A 259 16.82 -10.53 -8.94
CA PRO A 259 17.28 -10.29 -7.57
C PRO A 259 18.36 -9.19 -7.53
N ALA A 260 18.38 -8.45 -6.43
CA ALA A 260 19.36 -7.39 -6.21
C ALA A 260 20.79 -7.91 -6.26
N ASN A 261 21.72 -7.11 -6.79
CA ASN A 261 23.14 -7.45 -6.78
C ASN A 261 23.76 -7.17 -5.38
N LEU A 262 23.60 -8.15 -4.49
CA LEU A 262 24.06 -8.14 -3.10
C LEU A 262 24.80 -9.42 -2.73
N PRO A 263 25.75 -9.36 -1.75
CA PRO A 263 26.24 -10.55 -1.09
C PRO A 263 25.08 -11.37 -0.48
N ALA A 264 25.16 -12.69 -0.56
CA ALA A 264 24.05 -13.57 -0.14
C ALA A 264 23.66 -13.39 1.34
N ASP A 265 24.61 -13.16 2.21
CA ASP A 265 24.40 -12.93 3.65
C ASP A 265 23.69 -11.59 3.92
N VAL A 266 24.01 -10.54 3.15
CA VAL A 266 23.32 -9.22 3.21
C VAL A 266 21.87 -9.37 2.74
N ALA A 267 21.65 -10.03 1.59
CA ALA A 267 20.30 -10.28 1.08
C ALA A 267 19.45 -11.08 2.09
N GLN A 268 20.00 -12.16 2.67
CA GLN A 268 19.34 -12.93 3.71
C GLN A 268 19.07 -12.11 4.99
N LYS A 269 19.97 -11.20 5.36
CA LYS A 269 19.77 -10.31 6.50
C LYS A 269 18.60 -9.35 6.25
N MET A 270 18.49 -8.76 5.03
CA MET A 270 17.33 -7.95 4.62
C MET A 270 16.03 -8.73 4.68
N GLN A 271 16.01 -9.94 4.11
CA GLN A 271 14.84 -10.81 4.14
C GLN A 271 14.39 -11.13 5.57
N ARG A 272 15.33 -11.46 6.48
CA ARG A 272 14.99 -11.68 7.90
C ARG A 272 14.41 -10.43 8.56
N TRP A 273 14.95 -9.23 8.26
CA TRP A 273 14.40 -7.99 8.79
C TRP A 273 13.01 -7.69 8.22
N ALA A 274 12.77 -7.96 6.95
CA ALA A 274 11.45 -7.80 6.34
C ALA A 274 10.40 -8.70 7.01
N VAL A 275 10.70 -9.99 7.19
CA VAL A 275 9.81 -10.93 7.89
C VAL A 275 9.55 -10.46 9.33
N LYS A 276 10.61 -10.08 10.06
CA LYS A 276 10.47 -9.59 11.43
C LYS A 276 9.65 -8.31 11.52
N ALA A 277 9.84 -7.38 10.60
CA ALA A 277 9.08 -6.14 10.53
C ALA A 277 7.58 -6.39 10.28
N CYS A 278 7.26 -7.28 9.33
CA CYS A 278 5.88 -7.69 9.06
C CYS A 278 5.24 -8.38 10.27
N GLN A 279 5.97 -9.28 10.93
CA GLN A 279 5.50 -9.97 12.16
C GLN A 279 5.26 -8.97 13.29
N ALA A 280 6.15 -7.99 13.49
CA ALA A 280 6.05 -6.99 14.55
C ALA A 280 4.79 -6.14 14.46
N VAL A 281 4.34 -5.80 13.26
CA VAL A 281 3.09 -5.04 13.03
C VAL A 281 1.88 -5.95 12.79
N GLY A 282 2.05 -7.28 12.79
CA GLY A 282 0.98 -8.26 12.67
C GLY A 282 0.45 -8.42 11.23
N ILE A 283 1.31 -8.36 10.21
CA ILE A 283 0.91 -8.65 8.83
C ILE A 283 0.75 -10.16 8.65
N GLU A 284 -0.43 -10.59 8.24
CA GLU A 284 -0.82 -12.01 8.14
C GLU A 284 -0.78 -12.52 6.69
N THR A 285 -0.78 -11.65 5.68
CA THR A 285 -0.95 -12.05 4.29
C THR A 285 0.22 -11.63 3.41
N CYS A 286 0.24 -10.37 3.03
CA CYS A 286 1.27 -9.77 2.20
C CYS A 286 1.60 -8.37 2.71
N GLY A 287 2.88 -8.04 2.72
CA GLY A 287 3.39 -6.70 2.97
C GLY A 287 4.69 -6.48 2.22
N ARG A 288 5.04 -5.24 1.93
CA ARG A 288 6.32 -4.86 1.33
C ARG A 288 7.07 -3.94 2.28
N VAL A 289 8.31 -4.28 2.55
CA VAL A 289 9.19 -3.52 3.45
C VAL A 289 10.25 -2.82 2.64
N ASP A 290 10.27 -1.50 2.70
CA ASP A 290 11.24 -0.67 2.01
C ASP A 290 12.42 -0.37 2.96
N MET A 291 13.65 -0.52 2.47
CA MET A 291 14.89 -0.52 3.27
C MET A 291 16.00 0.29 2.61
N LEU A 292 16.92 0.79 3.44
CA LEU A 292 18.20 1.34 3.01
C LEU A 292 19.36 0.45 3.46
N LEU A 293 20.40 0.38 2.65
CA LEU A 293 21.70 -0.19 2.96
C LEU A 293 22.75 0.92 2.86
N ASN A 294 23.39 1.28 3.97
CA ASN A 294 24.45 2.28 3.97
C ASN A 294 25.81 1.70 3.52
N GLU A 295 26.84 2.55 3.46
CA GLU A 295 28.20 2.16 3.06
C GLU A 295 28.90 1.22 4.07
N ASP A 296 28.41 1.18 5.33
CA ASP A 296 28.92 0.31 6.41
C ASP A 296 28.15 -1.04 6.45
N GLU A 297 27.33 -1.33 5.44
CA GLU A 297 26.44 -2.51 5.35
C GLU A 297 25.39 -2.61 6.49
N ASP A 298 25.05 -1.48 7.11
CA ASP A 298 23.90 -1.40 8.02
C ASP A 298 22.62 -1.26 7.23
N ILE A 299 21.61 -2.06 7.63
CA ILE A 299 20.28 -2.09 7.03
C ILE A 299 19.32 -1.30 7.90
N PHE A 300 18.54 -0.41 7.29
CA PHE A 300 17.50 0.37 7.96
C PHE A 300 16.15 0.15 7.28
N CYS A 301 15.14 -0.22 8.05
CA CYS A 301 13.76 -0.26 7.57
C CYS A 301 13.20 1.17 7.52
N LEU A 302 12.53 1.52 6.43
CA LEU A 302 11.94 2.85 6.22
C LEU A 302 10.44 2.87 6.49
N GLU A 303 9.73 1.93 5.87
CA GLU A 303 8.26 1.82 5.95
C GLU A 303 7.80 0.41 5.55
N ILE A 304 6.53 0.14 5.86
CA ILE A 304 5.84 -1.09 5.46
C ILE A 304 4.58 -0.72 4.70
N ASN A 305 4.42 -1.27 3.50
CA ASN A 305 3.25 -1.07 2.65
C ASN A 305 2.37 -2.32 2.72
N THR A 306 1.09 -2.16 3.05
CA THR A 306 0.15 -3.28 3.27
C THR A 306 -0.71 -3.62 2.06
N LEU A 307 -0.89 -2.69 1.13
CA LEU A 307 -1.51 -2.90 -0.19
C LEU A 307 -0.60 -2.33 -1.29
N PRO A 308 0.58 -2.90 -1.48
CA PRO A 308 1.54 -2.39 -2.46
C PRO A 308 1.01 -2.54 -3.88
N GLY A 309 1.58 -1.76 -4.82
CA GLY A 309 1.23 -1.82 -6.23
C GLY A 309 1.30 -3.24 -6.80
N MET A 310 0.28 -3.60 -7.56
CA MET A 310 0.11 -4.93 -8.16
C MET A 310 -0.12 -4.85 -9.67
N THR A 311 0.53 -3.89 -10.36
CA THR A 311 0.67 -4.00 -11.83
C THR A 311 1.76 -5.01 -12.17
N GLU A 312 1.79 -5.56 -13.38
CA GLU A 312 2.80 -6.55 -13.78
C GLU A 312 4.25 -6.02 -13.66
N THR A 313 4.42 -4.70 -13.68
CA THR A 313 5.72 -4.02 -13.51
C THR A 313 6.00 -3.56 -12.09
N SER A 314 5.08 -3.77 -11.15
CA SER A 314 5.31 -3.44 -9.73
C SER A 314 6.33 -4.38 -9.08
N LEU A 315 6.90 -3.97 -7.95
CA LEU A 315 8.00 -4.67 -7.28
C LEU A 315 7.65 -6.11 -6.89
N ILE A 316 6.50 -6.33 -6.24
CA ILE A 316 6.10 -7.68 -5.79
C ILE A 316 5.95 -8.68 -6.95
N PRO A 317 5.28 -8.37 -8.07
CA PRO A 317 5.27 -9.24 -9.24
C PRO A 317 6.66 -9.54 -9.81
N GLN A 318 7.59 -8.58 -9.78
CA GLN A 318 8.96 -8.81 -10.21
C GLN A 318 9.70 -9.75 -9.25
N GLU A 319 9.58 -9.56 -7.94
CA GLU A 319 10.16 -10.44 -6.91
C GLU A 319 9.60 -11.86 -7.04
N ALA A 320 8.28 -12.02 -7.18
CA ALA A 320 7.60 -13.31 -7.35
C ALA A 320 8.05 -14.05 -8.62
N LYS A 321 8.25 -13.32 -9.71
CA LYS A 321 8.71 -13.86 -10.99
C LYS A 321 10.07 -14.54 -10.89
N VAL A 322 10.99 -14.03 -10.05
CA VAL A 322 12.30 -14.66 -9.80
C VAL A 322 12.14 -16.08 -9.24
N LEU A 323 11.08 -16.32 -8.45
CA LEU A 323 10.73 -17.62 -7.91
C LEU A 323 9.89 -18.49 -8.87
N GLY A 324 9.68 -18.04 -10.11
CA GLY A 324 8.86 -18.74 -11.10
C GLY A 324 7.35 -18.59 -10.86
N ILE A 325 6.92 -17.66 -10.01
CA ILE A 325 5.51 -17.36 -9.78
C ILE A 325 5.10 -16.28 -10.78
N ASP A 326 4.31 -16.67 -11.77
CA ASP A 326 3.77 -15.72 -12.75
C ASP A 326 2.66 -14.85 -12.13
N TYR A 327 2.31 -13.79 -12.84
CA TYR A 327 1.35 -12.80 -12.34
C TYR A 327 -0.04 -13.38 -12.04
N PRO A 328 -0.64 -14.25 -12.89
CA PRO A 328 -1.89 -14.91 -12.55
C PRO A 328 -1.81 -15.78 -11.29
N THR A 329 -0.74 -16.55 -11.15
CA THR A 329 -0.50 -17.37 -9.94
C THR A 329 -0.31 -16.51 -8.70
N LEU A 330 0.36 -15.36 -8.80
CA LEU A 330 0.52 -14.44 -7.69
C LEU A 330 -0.82 -13.85 -7.24
N CYS A 331 -1.68 -13.43 -8.18
CA CYS A 331 -3.03 -12.92 -7.86
C CYS A 331 -3.87 -13.99 -7.11
N GLU A 332 -3.78 -15.25 -7.56
CA GLU A 332 -4.44 -16.37 -6.89
C GLU A 332 -3.90 -16.60 -5.48
N LYS A 333 -2.58 -16.64 -5.32
CA LYS A 333 -1.92 -16.80 -4.02
C LYS A 333 -2.33 -15.74 -3.01
N LEU A 334 -2.49 -14.47 -3.43
CA LEU A 334 -2.96 -13.40 -2.55
C LEU A 334 -4.37 -13.67 -2.03
N ILE A 335 -5.26 -14.26 -2.84
CA ILE A 335 -6.59 -14.69 -2.40
C ILE A 335 -6.46 -15.87 -1.45
N GLU A 336 -5.73 -16.93 -1.83
CA GLU A 336 -5.56 -18.13 -1.01
C GLU A 336 -5.01 -17.80 0.39
N VAL A 337 -3.95 -16.98 0.46
CA VAL A 337 -3.35 -16.57 1.73
C VAL A 337 -4.33 -15.71 2.54
N SER A 338 -5.05 -14.81 1.89
CA SER A 338 -6.04 -13.98 2.57
C SER A 338 -7.22 -14.79 3.12
N MET A 339 -7.62 -15.85 2.42
CA MET A 339 -8.68 -16.76 2.87
C MET A 339 -8.34 -17.52 4.15
N LYS A 340 -7.04 -17.69 4.48
CA LYS A 340 -6.61 -18.30 5.76
C LYS A 340 -7.07 -17.53 7.00
N LYS A 341 -7.33 -16.22 6.87
CA LYS A 341 -7.90 -15.39 7.95
C LYS A 341 -9.33 -15.78 8.31
N TYR A 342 -10.02 -16.49 7.42
CA TYR A 342 -11.45 -16.82 7.52
C TYR A 342 -11.63 -18.35 7.56
N PRO A 343 -11.21 -19.04 8.63
CA PRO A 343 -11.42 -20.47 8.76
C PRO A 343 -12.92 -20.77 8.71
N ALA A 344 -13.27 -21.94 8.17
CA ALA A 344 -14.65 -22.42 8.23
C ALA A 344 -15.09 -22.40 9.71
N GLN A 345 -16.14 -21.65 10.02
CA GLN A 345 -16.69 -21.66 11.36
C GLN A 345 -17.38 -23.03 11.55
N ASP A 346 -16.70 -23.95 12.20
CA ASP A 346 -17.33 -25.13 12.78
C ASP A 346 -18.22 -24.63 13.92
N PHE A 347 -19.47 -24.30 13.61
CA PHE A 347 -20.51 -24.15 14.61
C PHE A 347 -20.90 -25.53 15.17
N THR A 348 -20.00 -26.18 15.88
CA THR A 348 -20.36 -27.18 16.86
C THR A 348 -20.69 -26.45 18.16
N LEU A 349 -21.96 -26.10 18.34
CA LEU A 349 -22.55 -25.77 19.65
C LEU A 349 -22.68 -27.02 20.48
#